data_92e922d8a95e3d72a2d670e938a606ac
#
_entry.id   92e922d8a95e3d72a2d670e938a606ac
#
_cell.length_a   1.000
_cell.length_b   1.000
_cell.length_c   1.000
_cell.angle_alpha   90.00
_cell.angle_beta   90.00
_cell.angle_gamma   90.00
#
_symmetry.space_group_name_H-M   'P 1'
#
loop_
_entity.id
_entity.type
_entity.pdbx_description
1 polymer ?
#
loop_
_entity_poly.entity_id
_entity_poly.type
_entity_poly.pdbx_seq_one_letter_code
_entity_poly.pdbx_strand_id
1 'polypeptide(L)'
;WTAKKRYILNVWDSEGVRYEEPKLKMMGIEAVKSSTPAPCRTMIKDGLKLMMNGTEEDVIKFIDDCRVKFKSLPPEDIAFPRTCSNVKKYYNYTDIYSKGTPIHARGALLFNHYIKKNKLDKKYSLIGNGEKIKFLYLKKPNIIRENVISFIQDFPTELGLDKYIDYDLQFEKSFVEPLKAVLDAIGWNVEKTVNLELFFT
;
A
#
# COMPACT_ATOMS: atom_id res chain seq x y z
N TRP A 1 -22.21 -3.89 5.71
CA TRP A 1 -22.08 -4.08 4.24
C TRP A 1 -21.65 -2.77 3.61
N THR A 2 -20.46 -2.74 3.00
CA THR A 2 -19.98 -1.54 2.30
C THR A 2 -20.35 -1.56 0.81
N ALA A 3 -20.44 -2.74 0.19
CA ALA A 3 -20.86 -2.96 -1.18
C ALA A 3 -21.13 -4.45 -1.43
N LYS A 4 -21.68 -4.80 -2.62
CA LYS A 4 -21.81 -6.20 -3.05
C LYS A 4 -20.46 -6.91 -2.97
N LYS A 5 -20.40 -8.06 -2.27
CA LYS A 5 -19.17 -8.83 -2.01
C LYS A 5 -18.10 -8.11 -1.17
N ARG A 6 -18.45 -7.01 -0.48
CA ARG A 6 -17.57 -6.32 0.48
C ARG A 6 -18.31 -6.22 1.81
N TYR A 7 -17.86 -6.97 2.81
CA TYR A 7 -18.48 -6.97 4.13
C TYR A 7 -17.51 -7.36 5.24
N ILE A 8 -17.89 -6.95 6.45
CA ILE A 8 -17.27 -7.35 7.71
C ILE A 8 -18.41 -7.84 8.61
N LEU A 9 -18.23 -8.97 9.24
CA LEU A 9 -19.20 -9.59 10.13
C LEU A 9 -18.51 -10.12 11.39
N ASN A 10 -19.12 -9.88 12.55
CA ASN A 10 -18.86 -10.65 13.76
C ASN A 10 -19.75 -11.90 13.72
N VAL A 11 -19.15 -13.06 13.52
CA VAL A 11 -19.84 -14.33 13.41
C VAL A 11 -19.87 -15.01 14.77
N TRP A 12 -21.05 -15.10 15.36
CA TRP A 12 -21.31 -15.78 16.64
C TRP A 12 -21.69 -17.25 16.47
N ASP A 13 -22.28 -17.59 15.32
CA ASP A 13 -22.69 -18.93 14.95
C ASP A 13 -22.42 -19.18 13.47
N SER A 14 -21.88 -20.33 13.13
CA SER A 14 -21.67 -20.77 11.76
C SER A 14 -21.81 -22.29 11.67
N GLU A 15 -22.69 -22.74 10.79
CA GLU A 15 -22.94 -24.17 10.53
C GLU A 15 -23.26 -24.95 11.79
N GLY A 16 -24.03 -24.36 12.74
CA GLY A 16 -24.42 -24.96 14.00
C GLY A 16 -23.34 -24.93 15.10
N VAL A 17 -22.19 -24.32 14.84
CA VAL A 17 -21.15 -24.12 15.86
C VAL A 17 -21.22 -22.70 16.39
N ARG A 18 -21.57 -22.56 17.67
CA ARG A 18 -21.58 -21.28 18.38
C ARG A 18 -20.20 -20.99 18.97
N TYR A 19 -19.73 -19.77 18.76
CA TYR A 19 -18.45 -19.30 19.28
C TYR A 19 -18.65 -18.53 20.58
N GLU A 20 -17.77 -18.72 21.57
CA GLU A 20 -17.74 -17.94 22.81
C GLU A 20 -17.36 -16.48 22.54
N GLU A 21 -16.42 -16.25 21.62
CA GLU A 21 -16.06 -14.95 21.08
C GLU A 21 -16.35 -14.89 19.58
N PRO A 22 -16.84 -13.74 19.06
CA PRO A 22 -17.18 -13.64 17.66
C PRO A 22 -15.95 -13.73 16.77
N LYS A 23 -16.04 -14.53 15.71
CA LYS A 23 -15.01 -14.58 14.68
C LYS A 23 -15.25 -13.49 13.65
N LEU A 24 -14.25 -12.65 13.43
CA LEU A 24 -14.29 -11.61 12.41
C LEU A 24 -14.16 -12.23 11.01
N LYS A 25 -15.25 -12.18 10.23
CA LYS A 25 -15.28 -12.61 8.82
C LYS A 25 -15.28 -11.40 7.91
N MET A 26 -14.33 -11.37 6.97
CA MET A 26 -14.18 -10.28 6.01
C MET A 26 -14.15 -10.82 4.59
N MET A 27 -14.76 -10.11 3.65
CA MET A 27 -14.72 -10.41 2.23
C MET A 27 -14.55 -9.13 1.39
N GLY A 28 -13.72 -9.21 0.36
CA GLY A 28 -13.54 -8.14 -0.63
C GLY A 28 -12.85 -6.88 -0.11
N ILE A 29 -12.33 -6.90 1.12
CA ILE A 29 -11.60 -5.79 1.73
C ILE A 29 -10.09 -5.96 1.52
N GLU A 30 -9.37 -4.87 1.46
CA GLU A 30 -7.92 -4.82 1.22
C GLU A 30 -7.13 -5.63 2.26
N ALA A 31 -7.66 -5.79 3.47
CA ALA A 31 -7.08 -6.63 4.52
C ALA A 31 -6.87 -8.11 4.14
N VAL A 32 -7.59 -8.60 3.13
CA VAL A 32 -7.48 -10.00 2.65
C VAL A 32 -6.88 -10.10 1.25
N LYS A 33 -6.59 -8.98 0.57
CA LYS A 33 -6.03 -8.96 -0.79
C LYS A 33 -4.52 -9.15 -0.75
N SER A 34 -4.00 -10.06 -1.57
CA SER A 34 -2.55 -10.28 -1.74
C SER A 34 -1.81 -9.08 -2.36
N SER A 35 -2.55 -8.18 -3.01
CA SER A 35 -2.00 -6.95 -3.60
C SER A 35 -1.73 -5.83 -2.58
N THR A 36 -2.13 -6.02 -1.32
CA THR A 36 -1.84 -5.11 -0.20
C THR A 36 -0.60 -5.62 0.54
N PRO A 37 0.35 -4.77 0.94
CA PRO A 37 1.51 -5.18 1.73
C PRO A 37 1.10 -5.91 3.02
N ALA A 38 1.88 -6.93 3.42
CA ALA A 38 1.52 -7.78 4.56
C ALA A 38 1.33 -7.01 5.88
N PRO A 39 2.21 -6.07 6.29
CA PRO A 39 2.00 -5.26 7.48
C PRO A 39 0.71 -4.42 7.41
N CYS A 40 0.40 -3.85 6.23
CA CYS A 40 -0.82 -3.07 6.04
C CYS A 40 -2.07 -3.94 6.18
N ARG A 41 -2.04 -5.19 5.70
CA ARG A 41 -3.17 -6.13 5.89
C ARG A 41 -3.45 -6.39 7.37
N THR A 42 -2.40 -6.54 8.18
CA THR A 42 -2.52 -6.71 9.62
C THR A 42 -3.07 -5.45 10.28
N MET A 43 -2.49 -4.28 9.96
CA MET A 43 -2.98 -2.99 10.47
C MET A 43 -4.45 -2.74 10.10
N ILE A 44 -4.87 -3.02 8.86
CA ILE A 44 -6.28 -2.87 8.45
C ILE A 44 -7.17 -3.82 9.27
N LYS A 45 -6.79 -5.08 9.47
CA LYS A 45 -7.56 -6.03 10.30
C LYS A 45 -7.72 -5.53 11.73
N ASP A 46 -6.66 -5.03 12.32
CA ASP A 46 -6.68 -4.53 13.70
C ASP A 46 -7.52 -3.25 13.81
N GLY A 47 -7.40 -2.33 12.85
CA GLY A 47 -8.26 -1.15 12.76
C GLY A 47 -9.75 -1.50 12.61
N LEU A 48 -10.07 -2.53 11.81
CA LEU A 48 -11.44 -3.01 11.64
C LEU A 48 -11.99 -3.69 12.89
N LYS A 49 -11.15 -4.42 13.65
CA LYS A 49 -11.55 -4.95 14.97
C LYS A 49 -11.83 -3.82 15.96
N LEU A 50 -10.96 -2.81 15.98
CA LEU A 50 -11.14 -1.65 16.84
C LEU A 50 -12.42 -0.88 16.49
N MET A 51 -12.71 -0.70 15.21
CA MET A 51 -13.96 -0.08 14.72
C MET A 51 -15.21 -0.82 15.20
N MET A 52 -15.16 -2.15 15.29
CA MET A 52 -16.31 -2.95 15.73
C MET A 52 -16.61 -2.86 17.23
N ASN A 53 -15.62 -2.48 18.05
CA ASN A 53 -15.70 -2.54 19.51
C ASN A 53 -15.31 -1.23 20.22
N GLY A 54 -14.76 -0.25 19.49
CA GLY A 54 -14.26 1.02 20.01
C GLY A 54 -15.03 2.22 19.49
N THR A 55 -14.45 3.39 19.69
CA THR A 55 -14.98 4.69 19.26
C THR A 55 -14.24 5.21 18.02
N GLU A 56 -14.78 6.25 17.40
CA GLU A 56 -14.13 6.96 16.30
C GLU A 56 -12.77 7.52 16.72
N GLU A 57 -12.66 8.08 17.94
CA GLU A 57 -11.42 8.63 18.51
C GLU A 57 -10.34 7.55 18.67
N ASP A 58 -10.73 6.35 19.12
CA ASP A 58 -9.81 5.22 19.25
C ASP A 58 -9.21 4.83 17.89
N VAL A 59 -10.03 4.84 16.84
CA VAL A 59 -9.59 4.52 15.49
C VAL A 59 -8.67 5.60 14.91
N ILE A 60 -8.97 6.89 15.16
CA ILE A 60 -8.10 8.01 14.73
C ILE A 60 -6.73 7.87 15.40
N LYS A 61 -6.68 7.65 16.72
CA LYS A 61 -5.44 7.43 17.46
C LYS A 61 -4.67 6.22 16.92
N PHE A 62 -5.36 5.12 16.65
CA PHE A 62 -4.76 3.92 16.08
C PHE A 62 -4.12 4.19 14.71
N ILE A 63 -4.76 5.01 13.87
CA ILE A 63 -4.20 5.41 12.56
C ILE A 63 -2.90 6.20 12.75
N ASP A 64 -2.86 7.14 13.69
CA ASP A 64 -1.67 7.93 13.99
C ASP A 64 -0.51 7.03 14.49
N ASP A 65 -0.79 6.09 15.39
CA ASP A 65 0.19 5.11 15.88
C ASP A 65 0.71 4.20 14.75
N CYS A 66 -0.18 3.76 13.87
CA CYS A 66 0.18 2.99 12.67
C CYS A 66 1.08 3.80 11.73
N ARG A 67 0.84 5.10 11.56
CA ARG A 67 1.66 6.00 10.73
C ARG A 67 3.10 6.06 11.23
N VAL A 68 3.29 6.20 12.53
CA VAL A 68 4.62 6.21 13.15
C VAL A 68 5.33 4.88 12.93
N LYS A 69 4.65 3.77 13.20
CA LYS A 69 5.17 2.41 13.02
C LYS A 69 5.53 2.13 11.55
N PHE A 70 4.68 2.56 10.62
CA PHE A 70 4.89 2.33 9.19
C PHE A 70 6.17 2.98 8.67
N LYS A 71 6.53 4.18 9.16
CA LYS A 71 7.75 4.89 8.77
C LYS A 71 9.04 4.18 9.20
N SER A 72 8.97 3.26 10.15
CA SER A 72 10.11 2.45 10.59
C SER A 72 10.25 1.12 9.84
N LEU A 73 9.29 0.76 8.99
CA LEU A 73 9.34 -0.49 8.23
C LEU A 73 10.29 -0.37 7.04
N PRO A 74 10.96 -1.49 6.68
CA PRO A 74 11.82 -1.51 5.50
C PRO A 74 11.00 -1.35 4.20
N PRO A 75 11.61 -0.82 3.14
CA PRO A 75 10.98 -0.62 1.84
C PRO A 75 10.27 -1.86 1.29
N GLU A 76 10.86 -3.02 1.49
CA GLU A 76 10.35 -4.31 1.01
C GLU A 76 9.01 -4.70 1.64
N ASP A 77 8.78 -4.28 2.88
CA ASP A 77 7.57 -4.63 3.64
C ASP A 77 6.40 -3.69 3.33
N ILE A 78 6.69 -2.46 2.92
CA ILE A 78 5.66 -1.46 2.60
C ILE A 78 5.31 -1.38 1.12
N ALA A 79 6.14 -1.96 0.24
CA ALA A 79 5.94 -1.93 -1.20
C ALA A 79 4.74 -2.77 -1.65
N PHE A 80 4.01 -2.27 -2.64
CA PHE A 80 2.85 -2.95 -3.22
C PHE A 80 3.27 -4.16 -4.06
N PRO A 81 2.86 -5.39 -3.71
CA PRO A 81 3.08 -6.55 -4.56
C PRO A 81 2.19 -6.51 -5.80
N ARG A 82 2.76 -6.79 -6.96
CA ARG A 82 2.07 -6.90 -8.27
C ARG A 82 2.74 -7.96 -9.14
N THR A 83 1.99 -8.45 -10.12
CA THR A 83 2.55 -9.24 -11.22
C THR A 83 2.78 -8.31 -12.40
N CYS A 84 3.98 -8.32 -12.94
CA CYS A 84 4.36 -7.46 -14.07
C CYS A 84 4.11 -8.19 -15.38
N SER A 85 2.96 -7.93 -16.03
CA SER A 85 2.60 -8.51 -17.32
C SER A 85 2.89 -7.53 -18.45
N ASN A 86 3.34 -8.07 -19.60
CA ASN A 86 3.52 -7.31 -20.83
C ASN A 86 4.48 -6.11 -20.73
N VAL A 87 5.55 -6.20 -19.94
CA VAL A 87 6.54 -5.12 -19.76
C VAL A 87 7.05 -4.60 -21.09
N LYS A 88 7.37 -5.51 -22.02
CA LYS A 88 7.89 -5.17 -23.36
C LYS A 88 6.93 -4.30 -24.18
N LYS A 89 5.61 -4.45 -24.00
CA LYS A 89 4.58 -3.65 -24.70
C LYS A 89 4.70 -2.15 -24.39
N TYR A 90 5.13 -1.82 -23.20
CA TYR A 90 5.21 -0.44 -22.69
C TYR A 90 6.59 0.19 -22.86
N TYR A 91 7.59 -0.59 -23.30
CA TYR A 91 8.94 -0.07 -23.47
C TYR A 91 9.01 0.92 -24.63
N ASN A 92 9.68 2.05 -24.40
CA ASN A 92 9.98 3.07 -25.42
C ASN A 92 11.48 3.36 -25.38
N TYR A 93 12.11 3.32 -26.56
CA TYR A 93 13.56 3.56 -26.68
C TYR A 93 13.96 5.00 -26.33
N THR A 94 13.09 5.98 -26.57
CA THR A 94 13.36 7.40 -26.31
C THR A 94 13.12 7.77 -24.86
N ASP A 95 11.97 7.34 -24.31
CA ASP A 95 11.45 7.84 -23.02
C ASP A 95 11.38 6.74 -21.95
N ILE A 96 12.05 5.60 -22.16
CA ILE A 96 12.05 4.40 -21.31
C ILE A 96 10.68 3.68 -21.31
N TYR A 97 9.56 4.41 -21.26
CA TYR A 97 8.20 3.86 -21.28
C TYR A 97 7.22 4.76 -22.06
N SER A 98 6.15 4.17 -22.58
CA SER A 98 5.13 4.87 -23.34
C SER A 98 4.10 5.57 -22.42
N LYS A 99 3.43 6.60 -22.92
CA LYS A 99 2.32 7.25 -22.20
C LYS A 99 1.21 6.24 -21.88
N GLY A 100 0.62 6.33 -20.68
CA GLY A 100 -0.43 5.41 -20.24
C GLY A 100 0.09 4.08 -19.66
N THR A 101 1.41 3.91 -19.50
CA THR A 101 1.99 2.73 -18.84
C THR A 101 1.50 2.64 -17.38
N PRO A 102 0.96 1.48 -16.94
CA PRO A 102 0.60 1.25 -15.54
C PRO A 102 1.77 1.51 -14.60
N ILE A 103 1.50 2.06 -13.42
CA ILE A 103 2.53 2.54 -12.49
C ILE A 103 3.58 1.48 -12.13
N HIS A 104 3.15 0.24 -11.84
CA HIS A 104 4.05 -0.86 -11.52
C HIS A 104 4.93 -1.29 -12.71
N ALA A 105 4.37 -1.28 -13.94
CA ALA A 105 5.13 -1.56 -15.16
C ALA A 105 6.11 -0.43 -15.49
N ARG A 106 5.72 0.84 -15.27
CA ARG A 106 6.62 1.99 -15.37
C ARG A 106 7.78 1.85 -14.40
N GLY A 107 7.50 1.54 -13.13
CA GLY A 107 8.55 1.27 -12.14
C GLY A 107 9.50 0.15 -12.54
N ALA A 108 8.98 -0.93 -13.18
CA ALA A 108 9.79 -2.05 -13.67
C ALA A 108 10.72 -1.64 -14.82
N LEU A 109 10.23 -0.86 -15.78
CA LEU A 109 11.05 -0.35 -16.88
C LEU A 109 12.12 0.61 -16.41
N LEU A 110 11.79 1.49 -15.44
CA LEU A 110 12.77 2.38 -14.79
C LEU A 110 13.83 1.58 -14.04
N PHE A 111 13.44 0.58 -13.26
CA PHE A 111 14.37 -0.32 -12.59
C PHE A 111 15.34 -0.95 -13.59
N ASN A 112 14.83 -1.61 -14.64
CA ASN A 112 15.65 -2.26 -15.66
C ASN A 112 16.63 -1.28 -16.33
N HIS A 113 16.17 -0.06 -16.62
CA HIS A 113 17.00 0.99 -17.21
C HIS A 113 18.15 1.38 -16.28
N TYR A 114 17.85 1.73 -15.02
CA TYR A 114 18.85 2.21 -14.08
C TYR A 114 19.79 1.11 -13.56
N ILE A 115 19.32 -0.13 -13.43
CA ILE A 115 20.18 -1.28 -13.10
C ILE A 115 21.22 -1.49 -14.19
N LYS A 116 20.84 -1.48 -15.48
CA LYS A 116 21.78 -1.59 -16.60
C LYS A 116 22.72 -0.39 -16.66
N LYS A 117 22.19 0.83 -16.56
CA LYS A 117 22.98 2.07 -16.62
C LYS A 117 24.08 2.13 -15.57
N ASN A 118 23.81 1.61 -14.37
CA ASN A 118 24.75 1.58 -13.25
C ASN A 118 25.55 0.25 -13.18
N LYS A 119 25.42 -0.64 -14.17
CA LYS A 119 26.14 -1.95 -14.24
C LYS A 119 25.86 -2.83 -13.02
N LEU A 120 24.63 -2.79 -12.50
CA LEU A 120 24.18 -3.55 -11.34
C LEU A 120 23.45 -4.86 -11.71
N ASP A 121 23.40 -5.18 -13.00
CA ASP A 121 22.73 -6.37 -13.56
C ASP A 121 23.33 -7.72 -13.14
N LYS A 122 24.55 -7.69 -12.56
CA LYS A 122 25.15 -8.89 -11.91
C LYS A 122 24.57 -9.14 -10.51
N LYS A 123 24.08 -8.06 -9.82
CA LYS A 123 23.52 -8.16 -8.47
C LYS A 123 22.00 -8.28 -8.51
N TYR A 124 21.35 -7.55 -9.39
CA TYR A 124 19.89 -7.48 -9.50
C TYR A 124 19.42 -8.07 -10.82
N SER A 125 18.57 -9.09 -10.75
CA SER A 125 17.91 -9.63 -11.93
C SER A 125 16.97 -8.61 -12.55
N LEU A 126 17.00 -8.49 -13.89
CA LEU A 126 16.10 -7.61 -14.62
C LEU A 126 14.67 -8.15 -14.56
N ILE A 127 13.71 -7.25 -14.41
CA ILE A 127 12.30 -7.59 -14.36
C ILE A 127 11.82 -8.01 -15.76
N GLY A 128 11.34 -9.24 -15.86
CA GLY A 128 10.76 -9.82 -17.06
C GLY A 128 9.23 -9.83 -17.05
N ASN A 129 8.67 -10.51 -18.06
CA ASN A 129 7.22 -10.68 -18.16
C ASN A 129 6.73 -11.79 -17.23
N GLY A 130 5.64 -11.53 -16.49
CA GLY A 130 5.03 -12.50 -15.57
C GLY A 130 5.66 -12.52 -14.19
N GLU A 131 6.71 -11.75 -13.94
CA GLU A 131 7.39 -11.75 -12.65
C GLU A 131 6.57 -11.05 -11.56
N LYS A 132 6.69 -11.58 -10.35
CA LYS A 132 6.16 -10.94 -9.14
C LYS A 132 7.14 -9.86 -8.71
N ILE A 133 6.64 -8.65 -8.65
CA ILE A 133 7.41 -7.45 -8.27
C ILE A 133 6.75 -6.74 -7.12
N LYS A 134 7.49 -5.83 -6.52
CA LYS A 134 7.00 -4.83 -5.56
C LYS A 134 7.27 -3.44 -6.12
N PHE A 135 6.40 -2.47 -5.83
CA PHE A 135 6.65 -1.09 -6.22
C PHE A 135 6.41 -0.10 -5.08
N LEU A 136 7.15 0.98 -5.10
CA LEU A 136 7.10 2.08 -4.14
C LEU A 136 6.89 3.42 -4.85
N TYR A 137 6.16 4.30 -4.19
CA TYR A 137 6.09 5.71 -4.56
C TYR A 137 7.35 6.45 -4.11
N LEU A 138 7.78 7.39 -4.93
CA LEU A 138 8.94 8.25 -4.66
C LEU A 138 8.51 9.73 -4.67
N LYS A 139 9.07 10.51 -3.76
CA LYS A 139 8.94 11.97 -3.74
C LYS A 139 9.67 12.59 -4.93
N LYS A 140 9.15 13.67 -5.45
CA LYS A 140 9.80 14.53 -6.45
C LYS A 140 10.16 15.87 -5.81
N PRO A 141 11.28 16.50 -6.25
CA PRO A 141 12.27 16.04 -7.21
C PRO A 141 13.19 14.96 -6.65
N ASN A 142 13.63 14.02 -7.50
CA ASN A 142 14.62 13.01 -7.17
C ASN A 142 15.56 12.74 -8.35
N ILE A 143 16.60 11.92 -8.15
CA ILE A 143 17.66 11.68 -9.12
C ILE A 143 17.20 11.02 -10.43
N ILE A 144 16.10 10.25 -10.41
CA ILE A 144 15.52 9.63 -11.61
C ILE A 144 14.36 10.43 -12.19
N ARG A 145 13.98 11.56 -11.56
CA ARG A 145 12.87 12.45 -11.93
C ARG A 145 11.51 11.76 -12.06
N GLU A 146 11.35 10.62 -11.41
CA GLU A 146 10.15 9.78 -11.46
C GLU A 146 9.55 9.53 -10.07
N ASN A 147 8.24 9.23 -10.03
CA ASN A 147 7.52 9.05 -8.77
C ASN A 147 7.29 7.58 -8.39
N VAL A 148 7.99 6.65 -9.03
CA VAL A 148 7.84 5.21 -8.78
C VAL A 148 9.12 4.47 -9.12
N ILE A 149 9.39 3.42 -8.37
CA ILE A 149 10.37 2.38 -8.70
C ILE A 149 9.79 1.01 -8.35
N SER A 150 10.09 -0.01 -9.13
CA SER A 150 9.77 -1.41 -8.81
C SER A 150 11.04 -2.21 -8.62
N PHE A 151 10.93 -3.35 -7.94
CA PHE A 151 12.03 -4.29 -7.69
C PHE A 151 11.45 -5.70 -7.47
N ILE A 152 12.28 -6.74 -7.49
CA ILE A 152 11.82 -8.13 -7.31
C ILE A 152 11.81 -8.49 -5.82
N GLN A 153 12.96 -8.55 -5.17
CA GLN A 153 13.12 -8.95 -3.77
C GLN A 153 13.61 -7.79 -2.93
N ASP A 154 14.83 -7.34 -3.19
CA ASP A 154 15.51 -6.31 -2.40
C ASP A 154 15.42 -4.95 -3.08
N PHE A 155 15.22 -3.92 -2.28
CA PHE A 155 15.23 -2.54 -2.75
C PHE A 155 16.65 -2.14 -3.19
N PRO A 156 16.82 -1.57 -4.40
CA PRO A 156 18.14 -1.25 -4.94
C PRO A 156 18.73 0.02 -4.28
N THR A 157 19.30 -0.14 -3.09
CA THR A 157 19.89 0.97 -2.29
C THR A 157 21.01 1.70 -3.02
N GLU A 158 21.76 1.01 -3.90
CA GLU A 158 22.83 1.60 -4.71
C GLU A 158 22.33 2.66 -5.69
N LEU A 159 21.04 2.68 -6.00
CA LEU A 159 20.44 3.76 -6.78
C LEU A 159 20.25 5.05 -5.98
N GLY A 160 20.49 5.05 -4.65
CA GLY A 160 20.34 6.20 -3.77
C GLY A 160 18.91 6.76 -3.72
N LEU A 161 17.91 5.88 -3.89
CA LEU A 161 16.50 6.24 -3.91
C LEU A 161 15.82 6.10 -2.55
N ASP A 162 16.47 5.50 -1.57
CA ASP A 162 15.97 5.24 -0.21
C ASP A 162 15.43 6.51 0.48
N LYS A 163 16.19 7.62 0.38
CA LYS A 163 15.81 8.94 0.93
C LYS A 163 14.63 9.63 0.24
N TYR A 164 14.25 9.12 -0.93
CA TYR A 164 13.13 9.66 -1.71
C TYR A 164 11.87 8.83 -1.60
N ILE A 165 11.86 7.74 -0.80
CA ILE A 165 10.65 6.95 -0.58
C ILE A 165 9.56 7.84 0.02
N ASP A 166 8.39 7.86 -0.62
CA ASP A 166 7.24 8.62 -0.13
C ASP A 166 6.41 7.77 0.83
N TYR A 167 6.90 7.68 2.07
CA TYR A 167 6.23 6.91 3.13
C TYR A 167 4.81 7.41 3.41
N ASP A 168 4.56 8.71 3.30
CA ASP A 168 3.25 9.28 3.57
C ASP A 168 2.24 8.88 2.48
N LEU A 169 2.61 9.04 1.20
CA LEU A 169 1.77 8.59 0.09
C LEU A 169 1.60 7.05 0.09
N GLN A 170 2.68 6.32 0.41
CA GLN A 170 2.64 4.87 0.50
C GLN A 170 1.67 4.41 1.59
N PHE A 171 1.71 5.03 2.77
CA PHE A 171 0.80 4.78 3.89
C PHE A 171 -0.64 5.11 3.53
N GLU A 172 -0.86 6.29 2.95
CA GLU A 172 -2.19 6.72 2.48
C GLU A 172 -2.82 5.68 1.56
N LYS A 173 -2.09 5.28 0.50
CA LYS A 173 -2.59 4.34 -0.51
C LYS A 173 -2.75 2.90 -0.02
N SER A 174 -1.89 2.44 0.91
CA SER A 174 -1.88 1.05 1.36
C SER A 174 -2.73 0.77 2.59
N PHE A 175 -2.99 1.80 3.41
CA PHE A 175 -3.68 1.65 4.69
C PHE A 175 -4.86 2.61 4.86
N VAL A 176 -4.65 3.94 4.73
CA VAL A 176 -5.70 4.92 5.07
C VAL A 176 -6.87 4.85 4.09
N GLU A 177 -6.63 4.95 2.78
CA GLU A 177 -7.71 4.89 1.76
C GLU A 177 -8.55 3.60 1.87
N PRO A 178 -7.94 2.38 2.00
CA PRO A 178 -8.70 1.17 2.24
C PRO A 178 -9.55 1.17 3.49
N LEU A 179 -9.03 1.72 4.60
CA LEU A 179 -9.74 1.80 5.87
C LEU A 179 -10.85 2.85 5.81
N LYS A 180 -10.55 4.04 5.26
CA LYS A 180 -11.49 5.13 5.06
C LYS A 180 -12.75 4.67 4.32
N ALA A 181 -12.60 3.89 3.25
CA ALA A 181 -13.72 3.34 2.49
C ALA A 181 -14.71 2.50 3.33
N VAL A 182 -14.26 1.96 4.47
CA VAL A 182 -15.11 1.25 5.42
C VAL A 182 -15.70 2.19 6.46
N LEU A 183 -14.89 3.13 6.98
CA LEU A 183 -15.30 4.09 8.00
C LEU A 183 -16.36 5.06 7.46
N ASP A 184 -16.20 5.54 6.23
CA ASP A 184 -17.19 6.37 5.54
C ASP A 184 -18.57 5.68 5.45
N ALA A 185 -18.59 4.35 5.31
CA ALA A 185 -19.83 3.58 5.24
C ALA A 185 -20.62 3.53 6.57
N ILE A 186 -19.97 3.86 7.70
CA ILE A 186 -20.60 3.97 9.01
C ILE A 186 -20.67 5.43 9.51
N GLY A 187 -20.30 6.39 8.65
CA GLY A 187 -20.35 7.82 8.94
C GLY A 187 -19.20 8.34 9.81
N TRP A 188 -18.12 7.57 9.97
CA TRP A 188 -16.93 7.99 10.70
C TRP A 188 -15.94 8.71 9.79
N ASN A 189 -15.38 9.84 10.28
CA ASN A 189 -14.44 10.63 9.50
C ASN A 189 -13.03 10.54 10.10
N VAL A 190 -12.10 9.97 9.34
CA VAL A 190 -10.68 9.84 9.73
C VAL A 190 -9.84 11.09 9.46
N GLU A 191 -10.35 12.05 8.72
CA GLU A 191 -9.70 13.34 8.55
C GLU A 191 -9.96 14.15 9.82
N LYS A 192 -8.90 14.55 10.55
CA LYS A 192 -9.02 15.55 11.60
C LYS A 192 -9.67 16.76 10.95
N THR A 193 -10.94 16.99 11.21
CA THR A 193 -11.53 18.31 11.06
C THR A 193 -10.65 19.22 11.88
N VAL A 194 -9.89 20.10 11.23
CA VAL A 194 -9.24 21.21 11.89
C VAL A 194 -10.41 22.04 12.44
N ASN A 195 -10.74 21.81 13.70
CA ASN A 195 -11.80 22.58 14.36
C ASN A 195 -11.28 24.02 14.36
N LEU A 196 -11.97 24.88 13.61
CA LEU A 196 -11.70 26.31 13.58
C LEU A 196 -11.72 26.93 14.98
N GLU A 197 -12.31 26.26 15.98
CA GLU A 197 -12.30 26.66 17.37
C GLU A 197 -10.91 26.75 18.00
N LEU A 198 -9.91 26.01 17.49
CA LEU A 198 -8.51 26.11 17.95
C LEU A 198 -7.77 27.37 17.46
N PHE A 199 -8.37 28.13 16.53
CA PHE A 199 -7.79 29.39 16.05
C PHE A 199 -8.32 30.63 16.83
N PHE A 200 -9.27 30.46 17.76
CA PHE A 200 -9.90 31.54 18.52
C PHE A 200 -9.63 31.49 20.03
N THR A 201 -8.64 30.71 20.48
CA THR A 201 -8.16 30.73 21.89
C THR A 201 -6.79 31.37 22.05
#